data_6cad5672a7deab4dd889daafaafe3041
#
_entry.id   6cad5672a7deab4dd889daafaafe3041
#
_cell.length_a   1.000
_cell.length_b   1.000
_cell.length_c   1.000
_cell.angle_alpha   90.00
_cell.angle_beta   90.00
_cell.angle_gamma   90.00
#
_symmetry.space_group_name_H-M   'P 1'
#
loop_
_entity.id
_entity.type
_entity.pdbx_description
1 polymer ?
#
loop_
_entity_poly.entity_id
_entity_poly.type
_entity_poly.pdbx_seq_one_letter_code
_entity_poly.pdbx_strand_id
1 'polypeptide(L)'
;GIHFEAVAFTNLSRDHLDYHEDMDAYRNAKLRLFTDLLVDGGAAVVNVDDPEYEPFMFAALGASATLLTVGREGAYIEVLSIKPEGYGQRVEVRHVGEKLSFHLPLTGEFQVSNAIVAAALAMSSGVDKAQAFPALSELVGAKGRLELVAEHNGAAVFIDYSHTPDALKTALESLRPYAKNRLTVVFGCGGDRDKGKRPQMGAIASELADNVIVTDDNPRTESAATIRAEILAAAKGAREIGDRKAAITEAVKGLKAGDVLLVAGKGHEDYQIVGTTKTHFSDHEVVAEAIKG
;
A
#
# COMPACT_ATOMS: atom_id res chain seq x y z
N GLY A 1 -12.59 -29.41 3.32
CA GLY A 1 -11.94 -28.14 3.04
C GLY A 1 -12.68 -26.99 3.70
N ILE A 2 -12.11 -25.81 3.68
CA ILE A 2 -12.79 -24.56 4.10
C ILE A 2 -13.59 -24.08 2.90
N HIS A 3 -14.84 -23.68 3.13
CA HIS A 3 -15.67 -22.98 2.15
C HIS A 3 -16.07 -21.62 2.72
N PHE A 4 -16.21 -20.62 1.84
CA PHE A 4 -16.49 -19.24 2.21
C PHE A 4 -17.87 -18.81 1.73
N GLU A 5 -18.63 -18.15 2.59
CA GLU A 5 -19.91 -17.53 2.23
C GLU A 5 -19.74 -16.23 1.44
N ALA A 6 -18.59 -15.58 1.61
CA ALA A 6 -18.26 -14.38 0.87
C ALA A 6 -16.77 -14.35 0.51
N VAL A 7 -16.46 -13.91 -0.70
CA VAL A 7 -15.10 -13.74 -1.21
C VAL A 7 -14.95 -12.37 -1.87
N ALA A 8 -13.71 -11.88 -2.00
CA ALA A 8 -13.46 -10.62 -2.69
C ALA A 8 -12.22 -10.67 -3.59
N PHE A 9 -12.29 -9.90 -4.67
CA PHE A 9 -11.16 -9.50 -5.50
C PHE A 9 -10.89 -8.01 -5.33
N THR A 10 -9.67 -7.67 -4.93
CA THR A 10 -9.22 -6.28 -4.76
C THR A 10 -8.42 -5.77 -5.95
N ASN A 11 -7.35 -6.48 -6.30
CA ASN A 11 -6.46 -6.17 -7.41
C ASN A 11 -5.54 -7.35 -7.74
N LEU A 12 -4.90 -7.28 -8.92
CA LEU A 12 -3.86 -8.22 -9.34
C LEU A 12 -2.72 -7.46 -10.04
N SER A 13 -1.58 -7.33 -9.40
CA SER A 13 -0.35 -6.77 -9.98
C SER A 13 0.77 -7.81 -9.98
N ARG A 14 1.84 -7.51 -10.71
CA ARG A 14 3.01 -8.40 -10.82
C ARG A 14 3.67 -8.63 -9.47
N ASP A 15 3.54 -9.85 -8.96
CA ASP A 15 4.22 -10.33 -7.75
C ASP A 15 4.32 -11.87 -7.80
N HIS A 16 5.08 -12.48 -6.89
CA HIS A 16 5.16 -13.93 -6.71
C HIS A 16 5.54 -14.76 -7.95
N LEU A 17 6.23 -14.16 -8.96
CA LEU A 17 6.72 -14.88 -10.13
C LEU A 17 8.00 -15.70 -9.84
N ASP A 18 8.48 -15.69 -8.60
CA ASP A 18 9.43 -16.66 -8.05
C ASP A 18 8.76 -17.99 -7.68
N TYR A 19 7.42 -17.98 -7.52
CA TYR A 19 6.61 -19.15 -7.18
C TYR A 19 5.69 -19.59 -8.33
N HIS A 20 5.11 -18.64 -9.07
CA HIS A 20 4.25 -18.91 -10.23
C HIS A 20 5.01 -18.78 -11.53
N GLU A 21 4.73 -19.65 -12.48
CA GLU A 21 5.39 -19.68 -13.79
C GLU A 21 5.20 -18.37 -14.58
N ASP A 22 3.98 -17.81 -14.50
CA ASP A 22 3.61 -16.56 -15.14
C ASP A 22 2.41 -15.88 -14.43
N MET A 23 1.97 -14.73 -14.95
CA MET A 23 0.82 -14.00 -14.41
C MET A 23 -0.49 -14.77 -14.57
N ASP A 24 -0.63 -15.60 -15.60
CA ASP A 24 -1.83 -16.42 -15.81
C ASP A 24 -1.93 -17.52 -14.75
N ALA A 25 -0.82 -18.20 -14.44
CA ALA A 25 -0.76 -19.17 -13.36
C ALA A 25 -1.08 -18.52 -11.99
N TYR A 26 -0.55 -17.31 -11.74
CA TYR A 26 -0.83 -16.54 -10.53
C TYR A 26 -2.31 -16.14 -10.44
N ARG A 27 -2.90 -15.60 -11.52
CA ARG A 27 -4.34 -15.27 -11.60
C ARG A 27 -5.20 -16.51 -11.38
N ASN A 28 -4.88 -17.64 -12.03
CA ASN A 28 -5.63 -18.88 -11.90
C ASN A 28 -5.59 -19.43 -10.47
N ALA A 29 -4.46 -19.30 -9.77
CA ALA A 29 -4.38 -19.67 -8.36
C ALA A 29 -5.30 -18.82 -7.47
N LYS A 30 -5.44 -17.51 -7.76
CA LYS A 30 -6.38 -16.62 -7.05
C LYS A 30 -7.85 -16.91 -7.42
N LEU A 31 -8.14 -17.25 -8.67
CA LEU A 31 -9.48 -17.58 -9.15
C LEU A 31 -10.09 -18.77 -8.40
N ARG A 32 -9.27 -19.72 -7.92
CA ARG A 32 -9.74 -20.85 -7.11
C ARG A 32 -10.51 -20.45 -5.87
N LEU A 33 -10.29 -19.25 -5.33
CA LEU A 33 -11.12 -18.74 -4.23
C LEU A 33 -12.60 -18.62 -4.65
N PHE A 34 -12.85 -18.26 -5.91
CA PHE A 34 -14.19 -18.06 -6.48
C PHE A 34 -14.78 -19.36 -7.05
N THR A 35 -13.94 -20.19 -7.70
CA THR A 35 -14.41 -21.42 -8.39
C THR A 35 -14.52 -22.62 -7.47
N ASP A 36 -13.60 -22.78 -6.50
CA ASP A 36 -13.44 -24.00 -5.72
C ASP A 36 -13.93 -23.83 -4.27
N LEU A 37 -13.86 -22.62 -3.72
CA LEU A 37 -14.02 -22.39 -2.27
C LEU A 37 -15.24 -21.52 -1.91
N LEU A 38 -15.82 -20.78 -2.84
CA LEU A 38 -17.07 -20.05 -2.60
C LEU A 38 -18.24 -21.05 -2.58
N VAL A 39 -19.11 -20.94 -1.58
CA VAL A 39 -20.33 -21.75 -1.52
C VAL A 39 -21.32 -21.33 -2.60
N ASP A 40 -22.17 -22.26 -3.06
CA ASP A 40 -23.24 -21.96 -4.00
C ASP A 40 -24.17 -20.87 -3.42
N GLY A 41 -24.44 -19.84 -4.19
CA GLY A 41 -25.26 -18.69 -3.75
C GLY A 41 -24.55 -17.74 -2.78
N GLY A 42 -23.26 -17.95 -2.49
CA GLY A 42 -22.45 -17.04 -1.69
C GLY A 42 -22.28 -15.67 -2.36
N ALA A 43 -21.60 -14.74 -1.68
CA ALA A 43 -21.36 -13.40 -2.19
C ALA A 43 -19.95 -13.26 -2.78
N ALA A 44 -19.82 -12.57 -3.91
CA ALA A 44 -18.54 -12.21 -4.52
C ALA A 44 -18.45 -10.71 -4.70
N VAL A 45 -17.55 -10.07 -3.94
CA VAL A 45 -17.23 -8.65 -4.08
C VAL A 45 -16.08 -8.49 -5.09
N VAL A 46 -16.30 -7.71 -6.15
CA VAL A 46 -15.30 -7.51 -7.20
C VAL A 46 -15.02 -6.01 -7.37
N ASN A 47 -13.77 -5.61 -7.17
CA ASN A 47 -13.32 -4.27 -7.50
C ASN A 47 -13.13 -4.16 -9.03
N VAL A 48 -14.01 -3.40 -9.69
CA VAL A 48 -14.01 -3.23 -11.14
C VAL A 48 -13.07 -2.12 -11.65
N ASP A 49 -12.38 -1.42 -10.74
CA ASP A 49 -11.36 -0.45 -11.11
C ASP A 49 -10.02 -1.12 -11.46
N ASP A 50 -9.81 -2.37 -11.07
CA ASP A 50 -8.63 -3.14 -11.45
C ASP A 50 -8.82 -3.78 -12.84
N PRO A 51 -7.88 -3.64 -13.79
CA PRO A 51 -8.02 -4.14 -15.14
C PRO A 51 -8.19 -5.68 -15.25
N GLU A 52 -7.78 -6.41 -14.21
CA GLU A 52 -7.88 -7.89 -14.16
C GLU A 52 -9.20 -8.39 -13.54
N TYR A 53 -10.21 -7.54 -13.36
CA TYR A 53 -11.44 -7.88 -12.65
C TYR A 53 -12.33 -8.90 -13.39
N GLU A 54 -12.35 -8.88 -14.74
CA GLU A 54 -13.32 -9.67 -15.53
C GLU A 54 -13.28 -11.18 -15.27
N PRO A 55 -12.10 -11.85 -15.21
CA PRO A 55 -12.05 -13.28 -14.90
C PRO A 55 -12.68 -13.62 -13.54
N PHE A 56 -12.53 -12.75 -12.53
CA PHE A 56 -13.12 -12.96 -11.20
C PHE A 56 -14.63 -12.75 -11.19
N MET A 57 -15.12 -11.78 -11.96
CA MET A 57 -16.55 -11.57 -12.18
C MET A 57 -17.19 -12.79 -12.87
N PHE A 58 -16.57 -13.31 -13.94
CA PHE A 58 -17.09 -14.50 -14.63
C PHE A 58 -17.04 -15.75 -13.76
N ALA A 59 -15.99 -15.92 -12.95
CA ALA A 59 -15.91 -17.02 -12.00
C ALA A 59 -17.05 -16.96 -10.96
N ALA A 60 -17.34 -15.76 -10.42
CA ALA A 60 -18.46 -15.55 -9.50
C ALA A 60 -19.81 -15.90 -10.12
N LEU A 61 -20.06 -15.45 -11.35
CA LEU A 61 -21.29 -15.76 -12.09
C LEU A 61 -21.41 -17.27 -12.37
N GLY A 62 -20.32 -17.94 -12.70
CA GLY A 62 -20.25 -19.40 -12.90
C GLY A 62 -20.57 -20.19 -11.63
N ALA A 63 -20.24 -19.67 -10.46
CA ALA A 63 -20.56 -20.22 -9.15
C ALA A 63 -21.98 -19.84 -8.65
N SER A 64 -22.83 -19.22 -9.47
CA SER A 64 -24.14 -18.70 -9.09
C SER A 64 -24.12 -17.76 -7.88
N ALA A 65 -23.00 -17.05 -7.68
CA ALA A 65 -22.81 -16.15 -6.55
C ALA A 65 -23.60 -14.84 -6.73
N THR A 66 -23.95 -14.21 -5.62
CA THR A 66 -24.42 -12.83 -5.61
C THR A 66 -23.24 -11.91 -5.90
N LEU A 67 -23.19 -11.36 -7.13
CA LEU A 67 -22.12 -10.48 -7.57
C LEU A 67 -22.33 -9.05 -7.04
N LEU A 68 -21.36 -8.52 -6.31
CA LEU A 68 -21.34 -7.18 -5.73
C LEU A 68 -20.14 -6.41 -6.29
N THR A 69 -20.35 -5.60 -7.33
CA THR A 69 -19.28 -4.81 -7.95
C THR A 69 -19.08 -3.50 -7.23
N VAL A 70 -17.84 -3.16 -6.94
CA VAL A 70 -17.43 -1.91 -6.26
C VAL A 70 -16.36 -1.19 -7.06
N GLY A 71 -16.32 0.13 -6.98
CA GLY A 71 -15.36 0.97 -7.69
C GLY A 71 -16.01 2.15 -8.39
N ARG A 72 -15.30 2.84 -9.26
CA ARG A 72 -15.82 4.00 -10.01
C ARG A 72 -16.96 3.63 -10.98
N GLU A 73 -16.98 2.40 -11.45
CA GLU A 73 -18.05 1.82 -12.26
C GLU A 73 -18.78 0.69 -11.53
N GLY A 74 -18.65 0.63 -10.22
CA GLY A 74 -19.32 -0.38 -9.38
C GLY A 74 -20.83 -0.19 -9.33
N ALA A 75 -21.59 -1.26 -9.52
CA ALA A 75 -23.05 -1.21 -9.45
C ALA A 75 -23.59 -1.31 -8.01
N TYR A 76 -22.88 -2.01 -7.11
CA TYR A 76 -23.25 -2.13 -5.71
C TYR A 76 -22.78 -0.95 -4.86
N ILE A 77 -21.48 -0.57 -5.01
CA ILE A 77 -20.93 0.67 -4.44
C ILE A 77 -20.16 1.39 -5.54
N GLU A 78 -20.69 2.51 -6.02
CA GLU A 78 -20.03 3.39 -6.99
C GLU A 78 -19.28 4.50 -6.25
N VAL A 79 -17.98 4.67 -6.52
CA VAL A 79 -17.17 5.77 -6.01
C VAL A 79 -17.38 6.99 -6.87
N LEU A 80 -18.01 8.03 -6.32
CA LEU A 80 -18.34 9.28 -7.03
C LEU A 80 -17.21 10.30 -6.96
N SER A 81 -16.60 10.46 -5.78
CA SER A 81 -15.46 11.36 -5.60
C SER A 81 -14.60 10.96 -4.42
N ILE A 82 -13.30 11.25 -4.52
CA ILE A 82 -12.30 11.12 -3.47
C ILE A 82 -11.54 12.44 -3.41
N LYS A 83 -11.48 13.06 -2.22
CA LYS A 83 -10.77 14.33 -2.02
C LYS A 83 -9.92 14.26 -0.75
N PRO A 84 -8.65 14.71 -0.78
CA PRO A 84 -7.84 14.82 0.42
C PRO A 84 -8.54 15.69 1.50
N GLU A 85 -8.54 15.20 2.74
CA GLU A 85 -9.08 15.92 3.91
C GLU A 85 -8.21 15.62 5.13
N GLY A 86 -7.40 16.61 5.57
CA GLY A 86 -6.32 16.34 6.51
C GLY A 86 -5.28 15.39 5.87
N TYR A 87 -4.92 14.34 6.58
CA TYR A 87 -4.13 13.22 6.02
C TYR A 87 -5.00 11.99 5.68
N GLY A 88 -6.32 12.14 5.75
CA GLY A 88 -7.29 11.18 5.26
C GLY A 88 -7.96 11.67 3.98
N GLN A 89 -9.17 11.17 3.72
CA GLN A 89 -9.90 11.42 2.49
C GLN A 89 -11.40 11.57 2.76
N ARG A 90 -12.04 12.58 2.14
CA ARG A 90 -13.49 12.68 2.04
C ARG A 90 -13.94 11.86 0.83
N VAL A 91 -14.75 10.85 1.07
CA VAL A 91 -15.23 9.93 0.04
C VAL A 91 -16.74 10.10 -0.12
N GLU A 92 -17.18 10.25 -1.37
CA GLU A 92 -18.57 10.18 -1.74
C GLU A 92 -18.83 8.93 -2.56
N VAL A 93 -19.84 8.16 -2.19
CA VAL A 93 -20.24 6.94 -2.88
C VAL A 93 -21.73 6.94 -3.19
N ARG A 94 -22.14 6.08 -4.14
CA ARG A 94 -23.53 5.70 -4.33
C ARG A 94 -23.68 4.21 -4.00
N HIS A 95 -24.51 3.88 -3.04
CA HIS A 95 -24.86 2.51 -2.69
C HIS A 95 -26.33 2.28 -3.02
N VAL A 96 -26.60 1.40 -3.99
CA VAL A 96 -27.97 1.03 -4.43
C VAL A 96 -28.86 2.27 -4.64
N GLY A 97 -28.31 3.28 -5.35
CA GLY A 97 -29.03 4.52 -5.70
C GLY A 97 -28.95 5.65 -4.65
N GLU A 98 -28.60 5.37 -3.39
CA GLU A 98 -28.46 6.36 -2.33
C GLU A 98 -27.06 6.94 -2.29
N LYS A 99 -26.93 8.27 -2.21
CA LYS A 99 -25.64 8.94 -2.03
C LYS A 99 -25.26 9.00 -0.55
N LEU A 100 -24.04 8.59 -0.24
CA LEU A 100 -23.44 8.58 1.08
C LEU A 100 -22.09 9.30 1.04
N SER A 101 -21.71 9.91 2.15
CA SER A 101 -20.38 10.55 2.30
C SER A 101 -19.81 10.21 3.67
N PHE A 102 -18.52 9.91 3.70
CA PHE A 102 -17.79 9.61 4.94
C PHE A 102 -16.36 10.15 4.87
N HIS A 103 -15.75 10.36 6.02
CA HIS A 103 -14.32 10.60 6.12
C HIS A 103 -13.61 9.28 6.31
N LEU A 104 -12.64 8.95 5.43
CA LEU A 104 -11.75 7.82 5.59
C LEU A 104 -10.42 8.30 6.17
N PRO A 105 -10.04 7.93 7.41
CA PRO A 105 -8.80 8.41 8.06
C PRO A 105 -7.55 7.68 7.55
N LEU A 106 -7.56 7.22 6.30
CA LEU A 106 -6.48 6.52 5.64
C LEU A 106 -6.04 7.29 4.40
N THR A 107 -4.74 7.28 4.11
CA THR A 107 -4.15 8.00 2.99
C THR A 107 -4.02 7.11 1.76
N GLY A 108 -4.34 7.64 0.57
CA GLY A 108 -4.21 6.97 -0.72
C GLY A 108 -5.52 6.36 -1.24
N GLU A 109 -5.79 6.54 -2.54
CA GLU A 109 -7.03 6.06 -3.17
C GLU A 109 -7.21 4.53 -3.07
N PHE A 110 -6.10 3.77 -3.08
CA PHE A 110 -6.17 2.31 -2.90
C PHE A 110 -6.76 1.91 -1.54
N GLN A 111 -6.62 2.75 -0.50
CA GLN A 111 -7.27 2.50 0.79
C GLN A 111 -8.78 2.69 0.71
N VAL A 112 -9.27 3.60 -0.15
CA VAL A 112 -10.71 3.72 -0.42
C VAL A 112 -11.23 2.43 -1.07
N SER A 113 -10.53 1.91 -2.09
CA SER A 113 -10.90 0.63 -2.72
C SER A 113 -10.94 -0.50 -1.70
N ASN A 114 -9.92 -0.62 -0.83
CA ASN A 114 -9.89 -1.63 0.23
C ASN A 114 -11.06 -1.46 1.21
N ALA A 115 -11.36 -0.22 1.63
CA ALA A 115 -12.40 0.09 2.59
C ALA A 115 -13.81 -0.23 2.04
N ILE A 116 -14.11 0.11 0.77
CA ILE A 116 -15.41 -0.20 0.16
C ILE A 116 -15.57 -1.69 -0.11
N VAL A 117 -14.50 -2.42 -0.46
CA VAL A 117 -14.51 -3.89 -0.56
C VAL A 117 -14.83 -4.50 0.80
N ALA A 118 -14.17 -4.03 1.87
CA ALA A 118 -14.42 -4.50 3.23
C ALA A 118 -15.87 -4.21 3.69
N ALA A 119 -16.40 -3.00 3.40
CA ALA A 119 -17.78 -2.65 3.68
C ALA A 119 -18.76 -3.55 2.93
N ALA A 120 -18.51 -3.82 1.64
CA ALA A 120 -19.35 -4.71 0.83
C ALA A 120 -19.34 -6.15 1.37
N LEU A 121 -18.18 -6.68 1.79
CA LEU A 121 -18.05 -7.98 2.46
C LEU A 121 -18.84 -8.03 3.78
N ALA A 122 -18.70 -6.99 4.62
CA ALA A 122 -19.43 -6.91 5.88
C ALA A 122 -20.94 -6.90 5.64
N MET A 123 -21.40 -6.09 4.68
CA MET A 123 -22.83 -6.02 4.34
C MET A 123 -23.36 -7.33 3.74
N SER A 124 -22.55 -8.03 2.92
CA SER A 124 -22.94 -9.35 2.39
C SER A 124 -23.06 -10.42 3.49
N SER A 125 -22.39 -10.20 4.63
CA SER A 125 -22.47 -11.05 5.82
C SER A 125 -23.55 -10.60 6.81
N GLY A 126 -24.42 -9.65 6.44
CA GLY A 126 -25.58 -9.22 7.24
C GLY A 126 -25.38 -7.95 8.08
N VAL A 127 -24.26 -7.26 7.95
CA VAL A 127 -24.07 -5.94 8.61
C VAL A 127 -24.94 -4.90 7.88
N ASP A 128 -25.70 -4.12 8.64
CA ASP A 128 -26.50 -3.03 8.07
C ASP A 128 -25.59 -1.90 7.53
N LYS A 129 -25.98 -1.29 6.40
CA LYS A 129 -25.28 -0.14 5.81
C LYS A 129 -25.12 1.02 6.77
N ALA A 130 -26.12 1.23 7.67
CA ALA A 130 -26.07 2.27 8.70
C ALA A 130 -25.01 2.03 9.77
N GLN A 131 -24.43 0.83 9.83
CA GLN A 131 -23.27 0.48 10.64
C GLN A 131 -21.99 0.42 9.80
N ALA A 132 -22.04 -0.18 8.61
CA ALA A 132 -20.87 -0.41 7.76
C ALA A 132 -20.19 0.90 7.32
N PHE A 133 -20.93 1.87 6.79
CA PHE A 133 -20.34 3.12 6.29
C PHE A 133 -19.78 4.03 7.39
N PRO A 134 -20.48 4.27 8.52
CA PRO A 134 -19.89 5.03 9.64
C PRO A 134 -18.62 4.40 10.21
N ALA A 135 -18.54 3.07 10.30
CA ALA A 135 -17.36 2.36 10.77
C ALA A 135 -16.11 2.65 9.91
N LEU A 136 -16.26 2.99 8.62
CA LEU A 136 -15.14 3.38 7.76
C LEU A 136 -14.43 4.65 8.26
N SER A 137 -15.12 5.51 8.99
CA SER A 137 -14.53 6.72 9.59
C SER A 137 -13.73 6.45 10.87
N GLU A 138 -13.80 5.24 11.41
CA GLU A 138 -13.09 4.80 12.62
C GLU A 138 -11.94 3.84 12.29
N LEU A 139 -11.67 3.60 10.99
CA LEU A 139 -10.62 2.68 10.59
C LEU A 139 -9.24 3.19 11.02
N VAL A 140 -8.45 2.27 11.54
CA VAL A 140 -7.03 2.46 11.81
C VAL A 140 -6.25 1.71 10.74
N GLY A 141 -5.26 2.37 10.12
CA GLY A 141 -4.40 1.75 9.12
C GLY A 141 -3.62 0.56 9.66
N ALA A 142 -3.34 -0.42 8.79
CA ALA A 142 -2.46 -1.51 9.16
C ALA A 142 -1.03 -0.98 9.37
N LYS A 143 -0.36 -1.47 10.43
CA LYS A 143 1.01 -1.07 10.78
C LYS A 143 1.95 -1.18 9.57
N GLY A 144 2.64 -0.10 9.24
CA GLY A 144 3.59 -0.05 8.14
C GLY A 144 2.97 -0.18 6.74
N ARG A 145 1.70 0.22 6.57
CA ARG A 145 0.99 0.27 5.28
C ARG A 145 0.48 1.68 5.02
N LEU A 146 1.33 2.54 4.49
CA LEU A 146 1.13 3.98 4.31
C LEU A 146 0.60 4.62 5.61
N GLU A 147 1.21 4.21 6.73
CA GLU A 147 0.83 4.58 8.08
C GLU A 147 1.36 5.97 8.42
N LEU A 148 0.47 6.89 8.79
CA LEU A 148 0.85 8.18 9.38
C LEU A 148 1.34 7.91 10.82
N VAL A 149 2.65 7.98 11.04
CA VAL A 149 3.25 7.65 12.34
C VAL A 149 3.55 8.88 13.20
N ALA A 150 3.65 10.04 12.57
CA ALA A 150 3.87 11.30 13.29
C ALA A 150 3.49 12.52 12.46
N GLU A 151 3.10 13.58 13.19
CA GLU A 151 3.11 14.95 12.70
C GLU A 151 4.18 15.72 13.50
N HIS A 152 5.13 16.33 12.80
CA HIS A 152 6.25 17.05 13.42
C HIS A 152 6.55 18.35 12.68
N ASN A 153 6.56 19.49 13.41
CA ASN A 153 6.80 20.82 12.84
C ASN A 153 5.88 21.20 11.67
N GLY A 154 4.63 20.67 11.66
CA GLY A 154 3.68 20.88 10.56
C GLY A 154 3.98 20.04 9.30
N ALA A 155 4.84 19.06 9.40
CA ALA A 155 5.11 18.04 8.40
C ALA A 155 4.54 16.68 8.85
N ALA A 156 4.29 15.78 7.90
CA ALA A 156 3.82 14.42 8.17
C ALA A 156 4.89 13.38 7.86
N VAL A 157 4.96 12.34 8.69
CA VAL A 157 5.86 11.20 8.51
C VAL A 157 5.05 9.93 8.32
N PHE A 158 5.27 9.26 7.20
CA PHE A 158 4.64 7.99 6.84
C PHE A 158 5.66 6.86 6.81
N ILE A 159 5.21 5.67 7.22
CA ILE A 159 5.97 4.42 7.08
C ILE A 159 5.18 3.48 6.18
N ASP A 160 5.89 2.85 5.22
CA ASP A 160 5.28 1.91 4.29
C ASP A 160 6.17 0.70 3.99
N TYR A 161 5.54 -0.42 3.66
CA TYR A 161 6.21 -1.66 3.27
C TYR A 161 6.63 -1.68 1.80
N SER A 162 6.51 -0.60 1.06
CA SER A 162 6.83 -0.49 -0.37
C SER A 162 8.27 -0.90 -0.66
N HIS A 163 8.43 -2.12 -1.14
CA HIS A 163 9.72 -2.75 -1.47
C HIS A 163 9.79 -3.25 -2.92
N THR A 164 8.79 -2.90 -3.73
CA THR A 164 8.72 -3.14 -5.18
C THR A 164 8.53 -1.82 -5.93
N PRO A 165 8.86 -1.75 -7.24
CA PRO A 165 8.69 -0.54 -8.04
C PRO A 165 7.25 -0.01 -8.01
N ASP A 166 6.26 -0.86 -8.26
CA ASP A 166 4.83 -0.46 -8.31
C ASP A 166 4.34 0.02 -6.94
N ALA A 167 4.73 -0.67 -5.84
CA ALA A 167 4.33 -0.26 -4.50
C ALA A 167 4.95 1.11 -4.13
N LEU A 168 6.23 1.34 -4.45
CA LEU A 168 6.89 2.63 -4.20
C LEU A 168 6.24 3.76 -5.01
N LYS A 169 5.92 3.50 -6.28
CA LYS A 169 5.19 4.43 -7.15
C LYS A 169 3.85 4.78 -6.52
N THR A 170 3.03 3.79 -6.20
CA THR A 170 1.71 3.97 -5.59
C THR A 170 1.78 4.77 -4.30
N ALA A 171 2.76 4.48 -3.42
CA ALA A 171 2.93 5.20 -2.16
C ALA A 171 3.30 6.68 -2.39
N LEU A 172 4.23 6.97 -3.29
CA LEU A 172 4.64 8.34 -3.61
C LEU A 172 3.52 9.14 -4.28
N GLU A 173 2.82 8.56 -5.27
CA GLU A 173 1.66 9.19 -5.91
C GLU A 173 0.54 9.46 -4.90
N SER A 174 0.28 8.52 -3.98
CA SER A 174 -0.71 8.68 -2.92
C SER A 174 -0.38 9.80 -1.95
N LEU A 175 0.91 10.06 -1.68
CA LEU A 175 1.36 11.10 -0.76
C LEU A 175 1.53 12.48 -1.41
N ARG A 176 1.70 12.53 -2.74
CA ARG A 176 1.94 13.79 -3.46
C ARG A 176 0.89 14.87 -3.18
N PRO A 177 -0.44 14.57 -3.13
CA PRO A 177 -1.48 15.58 -2.84
C PRO A 177 -1.37 16.21 -1.45
N TYR A 178 -0.74 15.53 -0.50
CA TYR A 178 -0.57 16.00 0.89
C TYR A 178 0.71 16.81 1.11
N ALA A 179 1.69 16.70 0.21
CA ALA A 179 2.93 17.45 0.27
C ALA A 179 2.74 18.85 -0.31
N LYS A 180 2.42 19.81 0.54
CA LYS A 180 2.26 21.22 0.16
C LYS A 180 3.59 21.89 -0.19
N ASN A 181 4.71 21.34 0.31
CA ASN A 181 6.05 21.81 0.08
C ASN A 181 6.88 20.69 -0.57
N ARG A 182 7.54 19.81 0.19
CA ARG A 182 8.42 18.77 -0.35
C ARG A 182 7.95 17.37 0.04
N LEU A 183 8.04 16.44 -0.90
CA LEU A 183 7.92 15.02 -0.67
C LEU A 183 9.33 14.41 -0.62
N THR A 184 9.72 13.88 0.54
CA THR A 184 11.00 13.21 0.76
C THR A 184 10.77 11.71 0.89
N VAL A 185 11.62 10.88 0.28
CA VAL A 185 11.60 9.44 0.45
C VAL A 185 12.94 8.92 0.97
N VAL A 186 12.89 8.06 1.99
CA VAL A 186 14.01 7.26 2.50
C VAL A 186 13.73 5.80 2.20
N PHE A 187 14.57 5.14 1.39
CA PHE A 187 14.36 3.75 1.05
C PHE A 187 15.65 3.02 0.71
N GLY A 188 15.59 1.70 0.72
CA GLY A 188 16.63 0.79 0.27
C GLY A 188 16.04 -0.46 -0.34
N CYS A 189 16.90 -1.38 -0.79
CA CYS A 189 16.49 -2.68 -1.31
C CYS A 189 17.13 -3.82 -0.52
N GLY A 190 16.43 -4.94 -0.40
CA GLY A 190 16.98 -6.15 0.20
C GLY A 190 17.98 -6.84 -0.72
N GLY A 191 19.01 -7.45 -0.10
CA GLY A 191 19.91 -8.41 -0.74
C GLY A 191 19.27 -9.79 -0.87
N ASP A 192 19.87 -10.66 -1.70
CA ASP A 192 19.39 -12.01 -2.00
C ASP A 192 17.95 -12.02 -2.51
N ARG A 193 17.60 -11.03 -3.30
CA ARG A 193 16.30 -10.80 -3.93
C ARG A 193 16.48 -10.30 -5.36
N ASP A 194 15.37 -10.01 -6.04
CA ASP A 194 15.37 -9.45 -7.39
C ASP A 194 16.22 -8.17 -7.46
N LYS A 195 17.32 -8.22 -8.22
CA LYS A 195 18.22 -7.08 -8.46
C LYS A 195 17.66 -6.11 -9.49
N GLY A 196 16.84 -6.60 -10.42
CA GLY A 196 16.27 -5.80 -11.51
C GLY A 196 15.39 -4.66 -11.02
N LYS A 197 14.79 -4.79 -9.84
CA LYS A 197 13.95 -3.75 -9.25
C LYS A 197 14.75 -2.55 -8.72
N ARG A 198 16.07 -2.70 -8.40
CA ARG A 198 16.88 -1.66 -7.76
C ARG A 198 16.95 -0.37 -8.58
N PRO A 199 17.40 -0.41 -9.86
CA PRO A 199 17.40 0.79 -10.69
C PRO A 199 15.99 1.32 -10.99
N GLN A 200 14.99 0.44 -11.11
CA GLN A 200 13.60 0.86 -11.31
C GLN A 200 13.08 1.69 -10.13
N MET A 201 13.31 1.23 -8.90
CA MET A 201 12.92 1.97 -7.69
C MET A 201 13.68 3.29 -7.58
N GLY A 202 14.97 3.31 -7.94
CA GLY A 202 15.77 4.54 -8.02
C GLY A 202 15.21 5.58 -8.99
N ALA A 203 14.83 5.15 -10.18
CA ALA A 203 14.22 6.01 -11.20
C ALA A 203 12.86 6.56 -10.74
N ILE A 204 11.97 5.71 -10.22
CA ILE A 204 10.65 6.08 -9.70
C ILE A 204 10.78 7.09 -8.55
N ALA A 205 11.69 6.84 -7.60
CA ALA A 205 11.90 7.76 -6.49
C ALA A 205 12.34 9.16 -6.97
N SER A 206 13.26 9.22 -7.95
CA SER A 206 13.73 10.50 -8.51
C SER A 206 12.71 11.23 -9.37
N GLU A 207 11.76 10.50 -9.96
CA GLU A 207 10.68 11.09 -10.74
C GLU A 207 9.59 11.70 -9.86
N LEU A 208 9.23 11.01 -8.76
CA LEU A 208 8.03 11.32 -7.98
C LEU A 208 8.29 12.04 -6.66
N ALA A 209 9.52 12.00 -6.12
CA ALA A 209 9.88 12.68 -4.89
C ALA A 209 10.81 13.88 -5.16
N ASP A 210 10.71 14.93 -4.33
CA ASP A 210 11.57 16.12 -4.41
C ASP A 210 12.94 15.85 -3.79
N ASN A 211 13.02 14.98 -2.77
CA ASN A 211 14.26 14.55 -2.15
C ASN A 211 14.27 13.03 -2.01
N VAL A 212 15.38 12.43 -2.38
CA VAL A 212 15.60 10.98 -2.31
C VAL A 212 16.84 10.69 -1.44
N ILE A 213 16.68 9.84 -0.44
CA ILE A 213 17.76 9.32 0.39
C ILE A 213 17.79 7.80 0.23
N VAL A 214 18.88 7.29 -0.36
CA VAL A 214 19.12 5.86 -0.51
C VAL A 214 19.89 5.34 0.69
N THR A 215 19.37 4.30 1.33
CA THR A 215 19.90 3.73 2.57
C THR A 215 19.89 2.19 2.53
N ASP A 216 20.39 1.56 3.60
CA ASP A 216 20.32 0.10 3.74
C ASP A 216 18.91 -0.36 4.14
N ASP A 217 18.52 -1.51 3.61
CA ASP A 217 17.38 -2.29 4.07
C ASP A 217 17.90 -3.55 4.81
N ASN A 218 17.64 -4.74 4.29
CA ASN A 218 18.19 -6.02 4.73
C ASN A 218 19.23 -6.50 3.71
N PRO A 219 20.51 -6.12 3.78
CA PRO A 219 21.51 -6.50 2.77
C PRO A 219 21.76 -8.02 2.73
N ARG A 220 21.47 -8.75 3.80
CA ARG A 220 21.71 -10.18 3.90
C ARG A 220 23.15 -10.53 3.56
N THR A 221 23.38 -11.46 2.60
CA THR A 221 24.73 -11.88 2.23
C THR A 221 25.39 -10.97 1.20
N GLU A 222 24.65 -10.05 0.58
CA GLU A 222 25.18 -9.09 -0.39
C GLU A 222 25.86 -7.89 0.27
N SER A 223 26.77 -7.24 -0.46
CA SER A 223 27.35 -5.96 -0.04
C SER A 223 26.29 -4.85 -0.07
N ALA A 224 26.00 -4.25 1.08
CA ALA A 224 25.07 -3.13 1.20
C ALA A 224 25.46 -1.95 0.28
N ALA A 225 26.75 -1.64 0.17
CA ALA A 225 27.26 -0.59 -0.73
C ALA A 225 26.96 -0.90 -2.20
N THR A 226 27.07 -2.16 -2.63
CA THR A 226 26.73 -2.57 -4.00
C THR A 226 25.24 -2.38 -4.28
N ILE A 227 24.39 -2.77 -3.33
CA ILE A 227 22.92 -2.58 -3.46
C ILE A 227 22.57 -1.11 -3.62
N ARG A 228 23.16 -0.23 -2.77
CA ARG A 228 22.93 1.22 -2.87
C ARG A 228 23.45 1.79 -4.18
N ALA A 229 24.61 1.37 -4.64
CA ALA A 229 25.18 1.81 -5.92
C ALA A 229 24.27 1.46 -7.13
N GLU A 230 23.66 0.28 -7.13
CA GLU A 230 22.72 -0.14 -8.18
C GLU A 230 21.43 0.69 -8.16
N ILE A 231 20.94 1.12 -7.00
CA ILE A 231 19.81 2.06 -6.89
C ILE A 231 20.21 3.45 -7.40
N LEU A 232 21.37 3.96 -6.92
CA LEU A 232 21.88 5.28 -7.24
C LEU A 232 22.19 5.47 -8.73
N ALA A 233 22.53 4.39 -9.44
CA ALA A 233 22.77 4.45 -10.88
C ALA A 233 21.58 5.03 -11.68
N ALA A 234 20.35 4.88 -11.17
CA ALA A 234 19.13 5.43 -11.78
C ALA A 234 18.48 6.53 -10.92
N ALA A 235 18.91 6.73 -9.67
CA ALA A 235 18.35 7.72 -8.75
C ALA A 235 19.08 9.07 -8.89
N LYS A 236 18.74 9.83 -9.93
CA LYS A 236 19.37 11.14 -10.21
C LYS A 236 19.14 12.13 -9.06
N GLY A 237 20.23 12.71 -8.56
CA GLY A 237 20.18 13.71 -7.49
C GLY A 237 19.93 13.12 -6.09
N ALA A 238 19.81 11.81 -5.96
CA ALA A 238 19.66 11.15 -4.67
C ALA A 238 20.92 11.27 -3.81
N ARG A 239 20.72 11.33 -2.50
CA ARG A 239 21.77 11.30 -1.51
C ARG A 239 21.94 9.87 -0.98
N GLU A 240 23.16 9.48 -0.68
CA GLU A 240 23.47 8.20 -0.05
C GLU A 240 23.75 8.40 1.44
N ILE A 241 23.02 7.68 2.29
CA ILE A 241 23.29 7.55 3.72
C ILE A 241 23.09 6.08 4.09
N GLY A 242 24.17 5.30 4.14
CA GLY A 242 24.11 3.84 4.32
C GLY A 242 23.43 3.42 5.63
N ASP A 243 23.78 4.05 6.75
CA ASP A 243 23.14 3.78 8.03
C ASP A 243 21.68 4.26 8.01
N ARG A 244 20.72 3.31 8.09
CA ARG A 244 19.30 3.61 8.01
C ARG A 244 18.80 4.47 9.15
N LYS A 245 19.35 4.29 10.37
CA LYS A 245 19.00 5.15 11.52
C LYS A 245 19.43 6.59 11.26
N ALA A 246 20.64 6.79 10.77
CA ALA A 246 21.14 8.12 10.42
C ALA A 246 20.32 8.75 9.28
N ALA A 247 19.98 7.98 8.24
CA ALA A 247 19.16 8.42 7.11
C ALA A 247 17.78 8.93 7.56
N ILE A 248 17.07 8.15 8.36
CA ILE A 248 15.75 8.52 8.89
C ILE A 248 15.86 9.73 9.82
N THR A 249 16.84 9.72 10.74
CA THR A 249 17.06 10.83 11.69
C THR A 249 17.33 12.15 10.97
N GLU A 250 18.16 12.13 9.94
CA GLU A 250 18.47 13.32 9.15
C GLU A 250 17.24 13.81 8.39
N ALA A 251 16.49 12.88 7.77
CA ALA A 251 15.26 13.22 7.06
C ALA A 251 14.24 13.89 7.99
N VAL A 252 14.01 13.33 9.19
CA VAL A 252 13.07 13.87 10.18
C VAL A 252 13.50 15.25 10.65
N LYS A 253 14.80 15.43 10.99
CA LYS A 253 15.33 16.73 11.44
C LYS A 253 15.27 17.83 10.36
N GLY A 254 15.28 17.44 9.10
CA GLY A 254 15.19 18.35 7.95
C GLY A 254 13.79 18.78 7.58
N LEU A 255 12.76 18.27 8.25
CA LEU A 255 11.35 18.54 7.93
C LEU A 255 10.96 19.99 8.25
N LYS A 256 10.16 20.56 7.34
CA LYS A 256 9.52 21.88 7.48
C LYS A 256 8.03 21.75 7.30
N ALA A 257 7.29 22.75 7.76
CA ALA A 257 5.84 22.77 7.61
C ALA A 257 5.41 22.56 6.15
N GLY A 258 4.46 21.65 5.94
CA GLY A 258 3.98 21.24 4.63
C GLY A 258 4.82 20.20 3.90
N ASP A 259 5.94 19.75 4.48
CA ASP A 259 6.69 18.60 3.97
C ASP A 259 5.97 17.28 4.29
N VAL A 260 6.21 16.27 3.46
CA VAL A 260 5.84 14.88 3.73
C VAL A 260 7.10 14.01 3.60
N LEU A 261 7.32 13.14 4.58
CA LEU A 261 8.38 12.13 4.58
C LEU A 261 7.76 10.73 4.46
N LEU A 262 8.24 9.97 3.48
CA LEU A 262 7.97 8.53 3.37
C LEU A 262 9.23 7.75 3.74
N VAL A 263 9.13 6.88 4.74
CA VAL A 263 10.14 5.85 5.06
C VAL A 263 9.63 4.53 4.51
N ALA A 264 10.25 4.03 3.43
CA ALA A 264 9.77 2.88 2.67
C ALA A 264 10.68 1.66 2.79
N GLY A 265 10.10 0.48 2.59
CA GLY A 265 10.76 -0.82 2.49
C GLY A 265 10.48 -1.78 3.63
N LYS A 266 10.62 -1.36 4.88
CA LYS A 266 10.45 -2.24 6.05
C LYS A 266 9.00 -2.30 6.57
N GLY A 267 8.27 -1.20 6.49
CA GLY A 267 6.91 -1.16 7.03
C GLY A 267 6.84 -1.63 8.48
N HIS A 268 6.18 -2.75 8.72
CA HIS A 268 5.99 -3.33 10.05
C HIS A 268 7.18 -4.15 10.57
N GLU A 269 8.22 -4.38 9.75
CA GLU A 269 9.40 -5.15 10.19
C GLU A 269 10.13 -4.42 11.34
N ASP A 270 10.51 -5.18 12.36
CA ASP A 270 11.22 -4.73 13.56
C ASP A 270 12.67 -5.25 13.63
N TYR A 271 13.25 -5.57 12.46
CA TYR A 271 14.60 -6.13 12.39
C TYR A 271 15.36 -5.66 11.15
N GLN A 272 16.69 -5.78 11.21
CA GLN A 272 17.61 -5.68 10.09
C GLN A 272 18.48 -6.94 10.01
N ILE A 273 18.72 -7.43 8.78
CA ILE A 273 19.52 -8.62 8.52
C ILE A 273 20.80 -8.21 7.79
N VAL A 274 21.96 -8.41 8.43
CA VAL A 274 23.29 -8.20 7.84
C VAL A 274 24.06 -9.52 7.90
N GLY A 275 24.48 -10.03 6.78
CA GLY A 275 24.95 -11.41 6.67
C GLY A 275 23.82 -12.39 7.07
N THR A 276 24.10 -13.21 8.05
CA THR A 276 23.12 -14.13 8.68
C THR A 276 22.61 -13.62 10.02
N THR A 277 23.07 -12.45 10.46
CA THR A 277 22.70 -11.87 11.77
C THR A 277 21.46 -11.03 11.65
N LYS A 278 20.43 -11.36 12.43
CA LYS A 278 19.20 -10.57 12.59
C LYS A 278 19.30 -9.76 13.87
N THR A 279 19.23 -8.43 13.74
CA THR A 279 19.25 -7.48 14.88
C THR A 279 17.93 -6.73 14.95
N HIS A 280 17.54 -6.28 16.13
CA HIS A 280 16.39 -5.40 16.28
C HIS A 280 16.60 -4.07 15.59
N PHE A 281 15.63 -3.63 14.80
CA PHE A 281 15.61 -2.34 14.13
C PHE A 281 14.18 -2.01 13.67
N SER A 282 13.64 -0.90 14.12
CA SER A 282 12.28 -0.47 13.76
C SER A 282 12.30 0.96 13.24
N ASP A 283 11.76 1.17 12.03
CA ASP A 283 11.59 2.51 11.47
C ASP A 283 10.72 3.40 12.38
N HIS A 284 9.69 2.83 13.02
CA HIS A 284 8.81 3.53 13.98
C HIS A 284 9.59 4.07 15.18
N GLU A 285 10.45 3.24 15.76
CA GLU A 285 11.25 3.64 16.93
C GLU A 285 12.24 4.74 16.56
N VAL A 286 12.88 4.61 15.39
CA VAL A 286 13.84 5.63 14.91
C VAL A 286 13.15 6.96 14.64
N VAL A 287 11.97 6.96 14.01
CA VAL A 287 11.19 8.19 13.80
C VAL A 287 10.81 8.81 15.15
N ALA A 288 10.29 8.00 16.09
CA ALA A 288 9.91 8.49 17.42
C ALA A 288 11.09 9.06 18.21
N GLU A 289 12.29 8.46 18.11
CA GLU A 289 13.52 8.98 18.71
C GLU A 289 13.95 10.29 18.05
N ALA A 290 13.93 10.36 16.72
CA ALA A 290 14.36 11.53 15.97
C ALA A 290 13.49 12.77 16.21
N ILE A 291 12.20 12.58 16.54
CA ILE A 291 11.27 13.67 16.88
C ILE A 291 11.54 14.24 18.30
N LYS A 292 12.02 13.38 19.22
CA LYS A 292 12.26 13.77 20.62
C LYS A 292 13.58 14.51 20.82
N GLY A 293 14.55 14.31 19.95
CA GLY A 293 15.92 14.81 20.09
C GLY A 293 16.39 15.71 19.01
#